data_61a6c6c69bee2b730f831768fc679b20
#
_entry.id   61a6c6c69bee2b730f831768fc679b20
#
_cell.length_a   1.000
_cell.length_b   1.000
_cell.length_c   1.000
_cell.angle_alpha   90.00
_cell.angle_beta   90.00
_cell.angle_gamma   90.00
#
_symmetry.space_group_name_H-M   'P 1'
#
loop_
_entity.id
_entity.type
_entity.pdbx_description
1 polymer ?
#
loop_
_entity_poly.entity_id
_entity_poly.type
_entity_poly.pdbx_seq_one_letter_code
_entity_poly.pdbx_strand_id
1 'polypeptide(L)'
;VIVGVPSYNAKFMFVTSEIEITGDAITTDDVNNLIKASVYSKVEQDYELITVLPLTFLIDGEKETKVVGKTGNKLEIKGIMISAPKKNVYSVLSVMEGAGLEVVDITVSALGDYYEVRNNNLDKNIGAIINLGHETTNVSVFSRGKLMNTETIQLGGINVDKDLAYMFNINVFDAREIKEKFASSHKRFIALNDVYEVKNTAGEVIKLNQIEVTEIVMDRLAELLRLAQKQILLLTKQNISYIVITGGLTEIRAFKNLVYEIFGKDVI
;
A
#
# COMPACT_ATOMS: atom_id res chain seq x y z
N VAL A 1 -8.66 10.07 -16.15
CA VAL A 1 -8.56 9.28 -14.90
C VAL A 1 -7.31 9.64 -14.12
N ILE A 2 -7.29 9.44 -12.80
CA ILE A 2 -6.08 9.46 -11.96
C ILE A 2 -5.62 8.00 -11.81
N VAL A 3 -4.33 7.75 -11.97
CA VAL A 3 -3.80 6.39 -12.01
C VAL A 3 -2.81 6.14 -10.87
N GLY A 4 -3.00 5.03 -10.16
CA GLY A 4 -2.08 4.57 -9.12
C GLY A 4 -0.88 3.82 -9.71
N VAL A 5 0.31 4.37 -9.53
CA VAL A 5 1.58 3.69 -9.88
C VAL A 5 1.95 2.73 -8.75
N PRO A 6 2.38 1.50 -9.06
CA PRO A 6 2.85 0.57 -8.03
C PRO A 6 3.95 1.17 -7.15
N SER A 7 3.83 1.00 -5.85
CA SER A 7 4.81 1.53 -4.88
C SER A 7 6.13 0.72 -4.84
N TYR A 8 6.23 -0.34 -5.62
CA TYR A 8 7.43 -1.18 -5.68
C TYR A 8 8.65 -0.40 -6.16
N ASN A 9 9.69 -0.37 -5.35
CA ASN A 9 10.90 0.41 -5.53
C ASN A 9 10.67 1.94 -5.62
N ALA A 10 9.52 2.45 -5.17
CA ALA A 10 9.34 3.90 -5.04
C ALA A 10 10.28 4.45 -3.96
N LYS A 11 10.81 5.64 -4.19
CA LYS A 11 11.72 6.32 -3.26
C LYS A 11 11.01 7.47 -2.58
N PHE A 12 11.21 7.56 -1.28
CA PHE A 12 10.67 8.58 -0.40
C PHE A 12 11.85 9.38 0.16
N MET A 13 11.95 10.65 -0.22
CA MET A 13 13.04 11.52 0.17
C MET A 13 12.51 12.79 0.85
N PHE A 14 13.02 13.10 2.03
CA PHE A 14 12.76 14.40 2.64
C PHE A 14 13.42 15.51 1.81
N VAL A 15 12.62 16.50 1.45
CA VAL A 15 13.06 17.66 0.67
C VAL A 15 12.74 18.95 1.41
N THR A 16 13.62 19.91 1.25
CA THR A 16 13.44 21.27 1.74
C THR A 16 13.84 22.25 0.65
N SER A 17 13.17 23.35 0.56
CA SER A 17 13.54 24.49 -0.28
C SER A 17 12.97 25.76 0.30
N GLU A 18 13.48 26.90 -0.17
CA GLU A 18 13.06 28.23 0.22
C GLU A 18 13.09 29.17 -1.00
N ILE A 19 12.20 30.13 -1.03
CA ILE A 19 12.18 31.21 -2.02
C ILE A 19 11.88 32.54 -1.33
N GLU A 20 12.38 33.63 -1.89
CA GLU A 20 11.98 34.98 -1.51
C GLU A 20 10.68 35.36 -2.21
N ILE A 21 9.79 36.03 -1.50
CA ILE A 21 8.52 36.54 -2.00
C ILE A 21 8.73 38.02 -2.36
N THR A 22 8.50 38.34 -3.62
CA THR A 22 8.66 39.71 -4.14
C THR A 22 7.34 40.49 -4.30
N GLY A 23 6.20 39.78 -4.16
CA GLY A 23 4.87 40.34 -4.24
C GLY A 23 4.28 40.70 -2.86
N ASP A 24 3.13 41.37 -2.86
CA ASP A 24 2.39 41.75 -1.64
C ASP A 24 1.80 40.52 -0.90
N ALA A 25 1.59 39.42 -1.62
CA ALA A 25 1.06 38.17 -1.05
C ALA A 25 1.59 36.95 -1.82
N ILE A 26 1.70 35.83 -1.12
CA ILE A 26 2.12 34.55 -1.68
C ILE A 26 1.09 34.03 -2.68
N THR A 27 1.51 33.74 -3.88
CA THR A 27 0.69 33.24 -4.98
C THR A 27 0.77 31.72 -5.12
N THR A 28 -0.12 31.13 -5.91
CA THR A 28 -0.03 29.72 -6.30
C THR A 28 1.26 29.44 -7.10
N ASP A 29 1.71 30.38 -7.91
CA ASP A 29 2.94 30.26 -8.69
C ASP A 29 4.18 30.23 -7.79
N ASP A 30 4.20 31.01 -6.71
CA ASP A 30 5.28 30.96 -5.72
C ASP A 30 5.36 29.58 -5.08
N VAL A 31 4.21 28.99 -4.70
CA VAL A 31 4.15 27.62 -4.15
C VAL A 31 4.64 26.59 -5.18
N ASN A 32 4.22 26.72 -6.44
CA ASN A 32 4.66 25.82 -7.51
C ASN A 32 6.16 25.94 -7.77
N ASN A 33 6.71 27.15 -7.78
CA ASN A 33 8.13 27.40 -7.94
C ASN A 33 8.94 26.84 -6.77
N LEU A 34 8.45 27.01 -5.54
CA LEU A 34 9.03 26.43 -4.35
C LEU A 34 9.08 24.88 -4.42
N ILE A 35 7.97 24.25 -4.84
CA ILE A 35 7.91 22.79 -5.02
C ILE A 35 8.91 22.35 -6.10
N LYS A 36 8.94 23.01 -7.26
CA LYS A 36 9.91 22.72 -8.32
C LYS A 36 11.35 22.84 -7.84
N ALA A 37 11.68 23.89 -7.09
CA ALA A 37 13.00 24.10 -6.51
C ALA A 37 13.36 22.99 -5.50
N SER A 38 12.38 22.47 -4.74
CA SER A 38 12.60 21.42 -3.75
C SER A 38 13.05 20.09 -4.35
N VAL A 39 12.71 19.81 -5.60
CA VAL A 39 13.04 18.55 -6.31
C VAL A 39 14.12 18.71 -7.37
N TYR A 40 14.58 19.93 -7.62
CA TYR A 40 15.58 20.20 -8.65
C TYR A 40 16.84 19.34 -8.44
N SER A 41 17.25 18.60 -9.47
CA SER A 41 18.40 17.68 -9.49
C SER A 41 18.36 16.53 -8.48
N LYS A 42 17.21 16.27 -7.82
CA LYS A 42 17.10 15.21 -6.81
C LYS A 42 16.48 13.91 -7.32
N VAL A 43 15.82 13.95 -8.48
CA VAL A 43 15.25 12.76 -9.11
C VAL A 43 16.36 12.03 -9.89
N GLU A 44 16.54 10.75 -9.60
CA GLU A 44 17.54 9.92 -10.30
C GLU A 44 17.13 9.68 -11.75
N GLN A 45 18.12 9.39 -12.61
CA GLN A 45 17.94 9.28 -14.06
C GLN A 45 16.89 8.23 -14.48
N ASP A 46 16.81 7.10 -13.76
CA ASP A 46 15.88 6.00 -14.05
C ASP A 46 14.55 6.11 -13.32
N TYR A 47 14.32 7.23 -12.62
CA TYR A 47 13.11 7.52 -11.87
C TYR A 47 12.32 8.66 -12.49
N GLU A 48 11.01 8.64 -12.24
CA GLU A 48 10.07 9.70 -12.56
C GLU A 48 9.54 10.30 -11.26
N LEU A 49 9.43 11.62 -11.21
CA LEU A 49 8.76 12.31 -10.09
C LEU A 49 7.27 12.01 -10.13
N ILE A 50 6.74 11.47 -9.05
CA ILE A 50 5.30 11.25 -8.89
C ILE A 50 4.65 12.46 -8.24
N THR A 51 5.14 12.86 -7.07
CA THR A 51 4.57 14.00 -6.33
C THR A 51 5.51 14.48 -5.24
N VAL A 52 5.22 15.66 -4.72
CA VAL A 52 5.78 16.18 -3.47
C VAL A 52 4.65 16.37 -2.47
N LEU A 53 4.71 15.68 -1.35
CA LEU A 53 3.75 15.82 -0.26
C LEU A 53 4.25 16.86 0.75
N PRO A 54 3.65 18.06 0.83
CA PRO A 54 4.02 19.06 1.82
C PRO A 54 3.74 18.56 3.25
N LEU A 55 4.77 18.50 4.08
CA LEU A 55 4.61 18.24 5.51
C LEU A 55 4.28 19.53 6.27
N THR A 56 5.00 20.59 5.96
CA THR A 56 4.75 21.93 6.49
C THR A 56 5.31 23.00 5.56
N PHE A 57 4.65 24.15 5.54
CA PHE A 57 5.22 25.38 5.02
C PHE A 57 5.63 26.28 6.19
N LEU A 58 6.61 27.16 5.94
CA LEU A 58 6.98 28.20 6.88
C LEU A 58 6.99 29.53 6.13
N ILE A 59 6.39 30.57 6.75
CA ILE A 59 6.46 31.97 6.29
C ILE A 59 7.30 32.69 7.31
N ASP A 60 8.44 33.24 6.90
CA ASP A 60 9.41 33.93 7.78
C ASP A 60 9.77 33.10 9.03
N GLY A 61 9.85 31.75 8.90
CA GLY A 61 10.16 30.81 9.95
C GLY A 61 8.95 30.28 10.76
N GLU A 62 7.77 30.85 10.63
CA GLU A 62 6.55 30.42 11.30
C GLU A 62 5.79 29.35 10.51
N LYS A 63 5.33 28.29 11.19
CA LYS A 63 4.61 27.17 10.55
C LYS A 63 3.22 27.57 10.11
N GLU A 64 2.91 27.25 8.86
CA GLU A 64 1.63 27.51 8.23
C GLU A 64 1.10 26.32 7.44
N THR A 65 -0.25 26.17 7.42
CA THR A 65 -0.92 25.11 6.66
C THR A 65 -1.48 25.61 5.32
N LYS A 66 -1.92 26.88 5.28
CA LYS A 66 -2.42 27.54 4.08
C LYS A 66 -1.60 28.81 3.87
N VAL A 67 -0.85 28.87 2.78
CA VAL A 67 0.11 29.94 2.53
C VAL A 67 -0.35 30.91 1.44
N VAL A 68 -1.11 30.45 0.45
CA VAL A 68 -1.61 31.29 -0.64
C VAL A 68 -2.50 32.40 -0.08
N GLY A 69 -2.21 33.66 -0.48
CA GLY A 69 -2.90 34.87 -0.02
C GLY A 69 -2.35 35.44 1.29
N LYS A 70 -1.37 34.81 1.95
CA LYS A 70 -0.68 35.38 3.12
C LYS A 70 0.48 36.26 2.68
N THR A 71 0.87 37.18 3.55
CA THR A 71 2.01 38.08 3.39
C THR A 71 3.24 37.51 4.09
N GLY A 72 4.41 37.73 3.55
CA GLY A 72 5.68 37.33 4.11
C GLY A 72 6.82 37.57 3.11
N ASN A 73 8.06 37.57 3.59
CA ASN A 73 9.24 37.82 2.77
C ASN A 73 9.86 36.53 2.25
N LYS A 74 9.74 35.44 3.03
CA LYS A 74 10.35 34.15 2.75
C LYS A 74 9.36 33.02 2.91
N LEU A 75 9.25 32.16 1.89
CA LEU A 75 8.44 30.95 1.95
C LEU A 75 9.33 29.71 1.90
N GLU A 76 9.16 28.81 2.87
CA GLU A 76 9.89 27.55 2.94
C GLU A 76 8.92 26.37 2.86
N ILE A 77 9.39 25.24 2.29
CA ILE A 77 8.71 23.95 2.31
C ILE A 77 9.57 22.90 2.98
N LYS A 78 8.95 22.06 3.81
CA LYS A 78 9.48 20.76 4.22
C LYS A 78 8.48 19.71 3.73
N GLY A 79 8.93 18.78 2.90
CA GLY A 79 8.06 17.82 2.26
C GLY A 79 8.72 16.45 2.05
N ILE A 80 7.95 15.54 1.49
CA ILE A 80 8.42 14.24 1.02
C ILE A 80 8.26 14.20 -0.49
N MET A 81 9.36 14.10 -1.21
CA MET A 81 9.38 13.80 -2.63
C MET A 81 9.17 12.29 -2.82
N ILE A 82 8.25 11.94 -3.69
CA ILE A 82 8.00 10.54 -4.08
C ILE A 82 8.37 10.40 -5.54
N SER A 83 9.26 9.48 -5.84
CA SER A 83 9.62 9.08 -7.19
C SER A 83 9.50 7.57 -7.37
N ALA A 84 9.21 7.13 -8.57
CA ALA A 84 9.07 5.72 -8.92
C ALA A 84 9.91 5.37 -10.15
N PRO A 85 10.34 4.10 -10.31
CA PRO A 85 11.04 3.68 -11.51
C PRO A 85 10.23 4.00 -12.76
N LYS A 86 10.86 4.60 -13.78
CA LYS A 86 10.23 4.93 -15.05
C LYS A 86 9.43 3.78 -15.65
N LYS A 87 9.97 2.55 -15.54
CA LYS A 87 9.28 1.34 -16.01
C LYS A 87 7.90 1.18 -15.36
N ASN A 88 7.77 1.41 -14.05
CA ASN A 88 6.50 1.28 -13.34
C ASN A 88 5.49 2.33 -13.82
N VAL A 89 5.95 3.56 -14.03
CA VAL A 89 5.11 4.67 -14.49
C VAL A 89 4.63 4.44 -15.91
N TYR A 90 5.54 4.25 -16.85
CA TYR A 90 5.19 4.15 -18.27
C TYR A 90 4.44 2.87 -18.62
N SER A 91 4.67 1.76 -17.91
CA SER A 91 3.87 0.53 -18.12
C SER A 91 2.40 0.76 -17.81
N VAL A 92 2.10 1.46 -16.71
CA VAL A 92 0.71 1.76 -16.34
C VAL A 92 0.08 2.77 -17.30
N LEU A 93 0.81 3.82 -17.67
CA LEU A 93 0.34 4.81 -18.65
C LEU A 93 0.01 4.16 -19.99
N SER A 94 0.90 3.31 -20.52
CA SER A 94 0.65 2.57 -21.77
C SER A 94 -0.61 1.69 -21.71
N VAL A 95 -0.88 1.03 -20.59
CA VAL A 95 -2.10 0.23 -20.41
C VAL A 95 -3.35 1.11 -20.44
N MET A 96 -3.32 2.27 -19.76
CA MET A 96 -4.45 3.19 -19.74
C MET A 96 -4.72 3.80 -21.12
N GLU A 97 -3.67 4.25 -21.80
CA GLU A 97 -3.76 4.77 -23.18
C GLU A 97 -4.30 3.69 -24.13
N GLY A 98 -3.78 2.46 -24.05
CA GLY A 98 -4.26 1.31 -24.83
C GLY A 98 -5.73 0.96 -24.57
N ALA A 99 -6.24 1.27 -23.40
CA ALA A 99 -7.65 1.15 -23.04
C ALA A 99 -8.50 2.37 -23.46
N GLY A 100 -7.91 3.37 -24.12
CA GLY A 100 -8.59 4.60 -24.55
C GLY A 100 -8.93 5.56 -23.41
N LEU A 101 -8.22 5.46 -22.27
CA LEU A 101 -8.43 6.32 -21.10
C LEU A 101 -7.43 7.46 -21.09
N GLU A 102 -7.92 8.69 -20.95
CA GLU A 102 -7.09 9.88 -20.74
C GLU A 102 -6.60 9.93 -19.27
N VAL A 103 -5.29 9.91 -19.08
CA VAL A 103 -4.66 10.05 -17.76
C VAL A 103 -4.42 11.52 -17.48
N VAL A 104 -5.12 12.08 -16.50
CA VAL A 104 -5.00 13.48 -16.09
C VAL A 104 -3.99 13.69 -14.97
N ASP A 105 -3.72 12.65 -14.19
CA ASP A 105 -2.73 12.70 -13.09
C ASP A 105 -2.29 11.28 -12.68
N ILE A 106 -1.13 11.19 -12.02
CA ILE A 106 -0.57 9.97 -11.47
C ILE A 106 -0.33 10.11 -9.96
N THR A 107 -0.50 9.02 -9.24
CA THR A 107 -0.19 8.95 -7.81
C THR A 107 0.41 7.59 -7.46
N VAL A 108 0.93 7.39 -6.24
CA VAL A 108 1.29 6.06 -5.77
C VAL A 108 0.06 5.33 -5.25
N SER A 109 -0.04 4.03 -5.50
CA SER A 109 -1.19 3.21 -5.09
C SER A 109 -1.48 3.29 -3.58
N ALA A 110 -0.44 3.41 -2.76
CA ALA A 110 -0.57 3.58 -1.31
C ALA A 110 -1.41 4.81 -0.89
N LEU A 111 -1.37 5.91 -1.66
CA LEU A 111 -2.24 7.07 -1.42
C LEU A 111 -3.69 6.75 -1.78
N GLY A 112 -3.92 5.99 -2.86
CA GLY A 112 -5.26 5.51 -3.21
C GLY A 112 -5.88 4.68 -2.09
N ASP A 113 -5.13 3.71 -1.56
CA ASP A 113 -5.56 2.89 -0.42
C ASP A 113 -5.95 3.75 0.79
N TYR A 114 -5.17 4.79 1.09
CA TYR A 114 -5.47 5.69 2.21
C TYR A 114 -6.74 6.51 1.97
N TYR A 115 -6.92 7.07 0.78
CA TYR A 115 -8.08 7.92 0.50
C TYR A 115 -9.40 7.14 0.54
N GLU A 116 -9.38 5.85 0.21
CA GLU A 116 -10.56 4.97 0.30
C GLU A 116 -11.00 4.75 1.75
N VAL A 117 -10.06 4.54 2.67
CA VAL A 117 -10.36 4.24 4.08
C VAL A 117 -10.34 5.46 5.00
N ARG A 118 -9.99 6.62 4.44
CA ARG A 118 -9.74 7.86 5.18
C ARG A 118 -10.93 8.30 6.04
N ASN A 119 -10.63 8.70 7.27
CA ASN A 119 -11.58 9.31 8.19
C ASN A 119 -10.86 10.24 9.18
N ASN A 120 -11.64 11.00 9.97
CA ASN A 120 -11.11 11.97 10.93
C ASN A 120 -10.18 11.36 12.00
N ASN A 121 -10.33 10.09 12.31
CA ASN A 121 -9.46 9.42 13.28
C ASN A 121 -8.10 9.10 12.67
N LEU A 122 -8.08 8.55 11.44
CA LEU A 122 -6.84 8.26 10.71
C LEU A 122 -6.06 9.56 10.42
N ASP A 123 -6.77 10.64 10.07
CA ASP A 123 -6.16 11.95 9.76
C ASP A 123 -5.47 12.62 10.96
N LYS A 124 -5.79 12.23 12.18
CA LYS A 124 -5.20 12.80 13.40
C LYS A 124 -4.06 11.95 13.98
N ASN A 125 -3.99 10.69 13.59
CA ASN A 125 -3.13 9.68 14.21
C ASN A 125 -2.02 9.20 13.25
N ILE A 126 -1.14 8.37 13.81
CA ILE A 126 -0.11 7.65 13.06
C ILE A 126 -0.56 6.20 12.96
N GLY A 127 -0.46 5.63 11.78
CA GLY A 127 -0.83 4.23 11.58
C GLY A 127 -0.27 3.63 10.30
N ALA A 128 -0.67 2.40 10.04
CA ALA A 128 -0.25 1.66 8.87
C ALA A 128 -1.43 1.13 8.07
N ILE A 129 -1.24 1.03 6.76
CA ILE A 129 -2.13 0.29 5.85
C ILE A 129 -1.34 -0.86 5.26
N ILE A 130 -1.90 -2.06 5.34
CA ILE A 130 -1.38 -3.28 4.75
C ILE A 130 -2.33 -3.68 3.62
N ASN A 131 -1.86 -3.67 2.38
CA ASN A 131 -2.62 -4.16 1.23
C ASN A 131 -2.10 -5.55 0.84
N LEU A 132 -2.91 -6.57 1.10
CA LEU A 132 -2.64 -7.99 0.80
C LEU A 132 -3.10 -8.31 -0.62
N GLY A 133 -2.24 -8.04 -1.59
CA GLY A 133 -2.51 -8.27 -3.00
C GLY A 133 -2.29 -9.71 -3.45
N HIS A 134 -2.41 -9.93 -4.77
CA HIS A 134 -2.20 -11.25 -5.36
C HIS A 134 -0.72 -11.64 -5.41
N GLU A 135 0.15 -10.77 -5.91
CA GLU A 135 1.58 -11.04 -6.05
C GLU A 135 2.42 -10.42 -4.94
N THR A 136 1.92 -9.33 -4.35
CA THR A 136 2.67 -8.53 -3.39
C THR A 136 1.81 -8.12 -2.20
N THR A 137 2.48 -7.87 -1.09
CA THR A 137 1.91 -7.21 0.09
C THR A 137 2.57 -5.85 0.25
N ASN A 138 1.78 -4.78 0.20
CA ASN A 138 2.27 -3.42 0.42
C ASN A 138 2.01 -2.98 1.86
N VAL A 139 3.02 -2.40 2.48
CA VAL A 139 2.95 -1.85 3.84
C VAL A 139 3.27 -0.37 3.78
N SER A 140 2.32 0.47 4.17
CA SER A 140 2.45 1.93 4.09
C SER A 140 2.23 2.53 5.46
N VAL A 141 3.07 3.49 5.84
CA VAL A 141 2.96 4.22 7.11
C VAL A 141 2.50 5.64 6.85
N PHE A 142 1.47 6.03 7.58
CA PHE A 142 0.88 7.37 7.52
C PHE A 142 1.04 8.09 8.86
N SER A 143 1.29 9.39 8.79
CA SER A 143 1.30 10.27 9.94
C SER A 143 0.40 11.46 9.68
N ARG A 144 -0.69 11.55 10.43
CA ARG A 144 -1.64 12.66 10.35
C ARG A 144 -2.10 12.94 8.92
N GLY A 145 -2.55 11.87 8.24
CA GLY A 145 -3.05 11.96 6.86
C GLY A 145 -1.98 12.08 5.78
N LYS A 146 -0.69 11.99 6.11
CA LYS A 146 0.41 12.11 5.16
C LYS A 146 1.16 10.80 5.04
N LEU A 147 1.36 10.32 3.82
CA LEU A 147 2.18 9.14 3.53
C LEU A 147 3.64 9.46 3.86
N MET A 148 4.21 8.71 4.79
CA MET A 148 5.59 8.89 5.24
C MET A 148 6.56 7.98 4.49
N ASN A 149 6.16 6.73 4.30
CA ASN A 149 6.95 5.74 3.59
C ASN A 149 6.10 4.53 3.24
N THR A 150 6.54 3.72 2.27
CA THR A 150 5.92 2.45 1.91
C THR A 150 6.98 1.44 1.51
N GLU A 151 6.69 0.16 1.71
CA GLU A 151 7.53 -0.94 1.30
C GLU A 151 6.68 -2.05 0.71
N THR A 152 7.23 -2.77 -0.26
CA THR A 152 6.56 -3.87 -0.96
C THR A 152 7.26 -5.19 -0.67
N ILE A 153 6.54 -6.10 -0.04
CA ILE A 153 6.96 -7.49 0.17
C ILE A 153 6.53 -8.27 -1.08
N GLN A 154 7.46 -8.97 -1.73
CA GLN A 154 7.18 -9.76 -2.94
C GLN A 154 6.56 -11.13 -2.61
N LEU A 155 5.55 -11.10 -1.76
CA LEU A 155 4.72 -12.24 -1.38
C LEU A 155 3.28 -11.78 -1.30
N GLY A 156 2.35 -12.61 -1.76
CA GLY A 156 0.92 -12.31 -1.79
C GLY A 156 0.08 -13.57 -1.91
N GLY A 157 -1.16 -13.41 -2.36
CA GLY A 157 -2.13 -14.50 -2.48
C GLY A 157 -1.72 -15.64 -3.39
N ILE A 158 -0.89 -15.37 -4.41
CA ILE A 158 -0.35 -16.41 -5.30
C ILE A 158 0.56 -17.40 -4.56
N ASN A 159 1.18 -16.97 -3.46
CA ASN A 159 2.01 -17.87 -2.67
C ASN A 159 1.16 -18.91 -1.92
N VAL A 160 -0.04 -18.53 -1.46
CA VAL A 160 -1.03 -19.46 -0.91
C VAL A 160 -1.46 -20.46 -1.99
N ASP A 161 -1.75 -19.97 -3.21
CA ASP A 161 -2.15 -20.84 -4.35
C ASP A 161 -1.05 -21.84 -4.67
N LYS A 162 0.22 -21.41 -4.70
CA LYS A 162 1.37 -22.27 -4.96
C LYS A 162 1.59 -23.32 -3.87
N ASP A 163 1.39 -22.96 -2.59
CA ASP A 163 1.51 -23.90 -1.49
C ASP A 163 0.44 -25.01 -1.58
N LEU A 164 -0.82 -24.64 -1.84
CA LEU A 164 -1.90 -25.60 -2.06
C LEU A 164 -1.62 -26.47 -3.29
N ALA A 165 -1.20 -25.87 -4.42
CA ALA A 165 -0.88 -26.59 -5.64
C ALA A 165 0.22 -27.62 -5.42
N TYR A 166 1.26 -27.26 -4.69
CA TYR A 166 2.37 -28.13 -4.37
C TYR A 166 1.97 -29.27 -3.43
N MET A 167 1.28 -28.95 -2.35
CA MET A 167 0.93 -29.92 -1.31
C MET A 167 -0.06 -30.98 -1.83
N PHE A 168 -1.01 -30.59 -2.68
CA PHE A 168 -2.02 -31.51 -3.22
C PHE A 168 -1.75 -31.99 -4.64
N ASN A 169 -0.63 -31.59 -5.21
CA ASN A 169 -0.26 -31.92 -6.60
C ASN A 169 -1.39 -31.55 -7.60
N ILE A 170 -1.96 -30.37 -7.46
CA ILE A 170 -3.01 -29.81 -8.31
C ILE A 170 -2.48 -28.59 -9.10
N ASN A 171 -3.22 -28.14 -10.10
CA ASN A 171 -2.83 -26.93 -10.81
C ASN A 171 -3.13 -25.67 -9.98
N VAL A 172 -2.43 -24.57 -10.28
CA VAL A 172 -2.53 -23.31 -9.52
C VAL A 172 -3.91 -22.66 -9.64
N PHE A 173 -4.64 -22.88 -10.74
CA PHE A 173 -5.98 -22.34 -10.92
C PHE A 173 -6.99 -23.02 -9.99
N ASP A 174 -6.94 -24.35 -9.89
CA ASP A 174 -7.76 -25.12 -8.95
C ASP A 174 -7.40 -24.78 -7.50
N ALA A 175 -6.10 -24.62 -7.21
CA ALA A 175 -5.63 -24.18 -5.90
C ALA A 175 -6.20 -22.81 -5.50
N ARG A 176 -6.26 -21.86 -6.45
CA ARG A 176 -6.89 -20.56 -6.24
C ARG A 176 -8.37 -20.70 -5.93
N GLU A 177 -9.10 -21.50 -6.69
CA GLU A 177 -10.53 -21.74 -6.48
C GLU A 177 -10.79 -22.35 -5.09
N ILE A 178 -9.96 -23.30 -4.68
CA ILE A 178 -10.01 -23.92 -3.35
C ILE A 178 -9.78 -22.90 -2.25
N LYS A 179 -8.74 -22.05 -2.39
CA LYS A 179 -8.46 -20.95 -1.46
C LYS A 179 -9.65 -20.02 -1.30
N GLU A 180 -10.27 -19.61 -2.40
CA GLU A 180 -11.32 -18.59 -2.40
C GLU A 180 -12.68 -19.14 -1.93
N LYS A 181 -13.02 -20.40 -2.29
CA LYS A 181 -14.35 -20.95 -2.05
C LYS A 181 -14.43 -21.92 -0.89
N PHE A 182 -13.33 -22.60 -0.55
CA PHE A 182 -13.37 -23.72 0.38
C PHE A 182 -12.52 -23.50 1.63
N ALA A 183 -11.43 -22.75 1.55
CA ALA A 183 -10.54 -22.50 2.68
C ALA A 183 -11.18 -21.60 3.76
N SER A 184 -10.63 -21.73 4.95
CA SER A 184 -10.77 -20.78 6.05
C SER A 184 -9.40 -20.31 6.48
N SER A 185 -9.31 -19.17 7.14
CA SER A 185 -8.08 -18.70 7.77
C SER A 185 -8.04 -18.97 9.27
N HIS A 186 -8.99 -19.74 9.79
CA HIS A 186 -9.05 -20.07 11.22
C HIS A 186 -9.77 -21.39 11.46
N LYS A 187 -9.13 -22.33 12.20
CA LYS A 187 -9.61 -23.70 12.46
C LYS A 187 -10.96 -23.80 13.14
N ARG A 188 -11.38 -22.80 13.93
CA ARG A 188 -12.69 -22.81 14.62
C ARG A 188 -13.90 -22.66 13.68
N PHE A 189 -13.66 -22.30 12.44
CA PHE A 189 -14.73 -21.96 11.47
C PHE A 189 -14.75 -22.94 10.29
N ILE A 190 -14.22 -24.16 10.48
CA ILE A 190 -14.25 -25.22 9.49
C ILE A 190 -15.31 -26.28 9.85
N ALA A 191 -15.82 -26.95 8.84
CA ALA A 191 -16.66 -28.14 9.00
C ALA A 191 -15.79 -29.39 8.89
N LEU A 192 -15.77 -30.21 9.93
CA LEU A 192 -14.85 -31.34 10.04
C LEU A 192 -15.04 -32.40 8.92
N ASN A 193 -16.21 -32.46 8.32
CA ASN A 193 -16.57 -33.44 7.28
C ASN A 193 -16.65 -32.86 5.88
N ASP A 194 -16.33 -31.58 5.69
CA ASP A 194 -16.36 -30.95 4.38
C ASP A 194 -15.17 -31.42 3.54
N VAL A 195 -15.50 -31.82 2.31
CA VAL A 195 -14.55 -32.36 1.33
C VAL A 195 -14.72 -31.64 0.01
N TYR A 196 -13.61 -31.28 -0.62
CA TYR A 196 -13.57 -30.71 -1.96
C TYR A 196 -12.97 -31.74 -2.92
N GLU A 197 -13.69 -32.04 -4.02
CA GLU A 197 -13.20 -32.96 -5.05
C GLU A 197 -12.51 -32.16 -6.15
N VAL A 198 -11.26 -32.54 -6.48
CA VAL A 198 -10.47 -31.90 -7.53
C VAL A 198 -9.64 -32.93 -8.27
N LYS A 199 -9.25 -32.65 -9.51
CA LYS A 199 -8.32 -33.49 -10.27
C LYS A 199 -6.89 -33.08 -9.96
N ASN A 200 -6.04 -34.07 -9.63
CA ASN A 200 -4.61 -33.83 -9.51
C ASN A 200 -3.96 -33.71 -10.90
N THR A 201 -2.67 -33.38 -10.95
CA THR A 201 -1.91 -33.23 -12.21
C THR A 201 -1.80 -34.53 -13.02
N ALA A 202 -2.03 -35.68 -12.40
CA ALA A 202 -2.10 -36.99 -13.07
C ALA A 202 -3.51 -37.30 -13.65
N GLY A 203 -4.50 -36.43 -13.41
CA GLY A 203 -5.88 -36.60 -13.86
C GLY A 203 -6.76 -37.41 -12.93
N GLU A 204 -6.27 -37.82 -11.77
CA GLU A 204 -7.01 -38.57 -10.76
C GLU A 204 -7.86 -37.65 -9.89
N VAL A 205 -9.09 -38.05 -9.57
CA VAL A 205 -9.94 -37.32 -8.64
C VAL A 205 -9.48 -37.59 -7.22
N ILE A 206 -9.08 -36.53 -6.53
CA ILE A 206 -8.69 -36.56 -5.11
C ILE A 206 -9.72 -35.81 -4.27
N LYS A 207 -9.80 -36.17 -2.98
CA LYS A 207 -10.67 -35.51 -2.00
C LYS A 207 -9.82 -34.77 -1.00
N LEU A 208 -9.98 -33.47 -0.93
CA LEU A 208 -9.27 -32.60 -0.02
C LEU A 208 -10.15 -32.34 1.22
N ASN A 209 -9.58 -32.50 2.39
CA ASN A 209 -10.24 -32.18 3.65
C ASN A 209 -10.09 -30.68 3.96
N GLN A 210 -11.16 -30.03 4.41
CA GLN A 210 -11.14 -28.60 4.74
C GLN A 210 -10.12 -28.27 5.85
N ILE A 211 -9.82 -29.21 6.76
CA ILE A 211 -8.83 -28.99 7.81
C ILE A 211 -7.45 -28.78 7.20
N GLU A 212 -7.01 -29.71 6.35
CA GLU A 212 -5.68 -29.68 5.71
C GLU A 212 -5.51 -28.43 4.83
N VAL A 213 -6.53 -28.11 4.03
CA VAL A 213 -6.54 -26.89 3.22
C VAL A 213 -6.43 -25.65 4.10
N THR A 214 -7.19 -25.58 5.19
CA THR A 214 -7.19 -24.45 6.11
C THR A 214 -5.85 -24.29 6.83
N GLU A 215 -5.18 -25.38 7.22
CA GLU A 215 -3.85 -25.31 7.83
C GLU A 215 -2.83 -24.63 6.92
N ILE A 216 -2.76 -25.05 5.65
CA ILE A 216 -1.84 -24.46 4.67
C ILE A 216 -2.14 -22.98 4.46
N VAL A 217 -3.41 -22.64 4.25
CA VAL A 217 -3.83 -21.25 4.01
C VAL A 217 -3.54 -20.37 5.22
N MET A 218 -3.88 -20.85 6.42
CA MET A 218 -3.68 -20.12 7.68
C MET A 218 -2.19 -19.86 7.94
N ASP A 219 -1.33 -20.85 7.73
CA ASP A 219 0.11 -20.73 7.99
C ASP A 219 0.74 -19.69 7.06
N ARG A 220 0.41 -19.71 5.77
CA ARG A 220 0.91 -18.70 4.81
C ARG A 220 0.36 -17.31 5.09
N LEU A 221 -0.92 -17.18 5.40
CA LEU A 221 -1.50 -15.89 5.79
C LEU A 221 -0.88 -15.34 7.05
N ALA A 222 -0.65 -16.19 8.06
CA ALA A 222 0.02 -15.79 9.29
C ALA A 222 1.47 -15.31 9.03
N GLU A 223 2.20 -15.98 8.13
CA GLU A 223 3.52 -15.53 7.71
C GLU A 223 3.47 -14.14 7.05
N LEU A 224 2.58 -13.92 6.07
CA LEU A 224 2.41 -12.63 5.41
C LEU A 224 2.11 -11.51 6.41
N LEU A 225 1.20 -11.75 7.34
CA LEU A 225 0.82 -10.79 8.38
C LEU A 225 1.98 -10.48 9.33
N ARG A 226 2.77 -11.49 9.75
CA ARG A 226 3.95 -11.28 10.60
C ARG A 226 5.05 -10.52 9.85
N LEU A 227 5.26 -10.82 8.57
CA LEU A 227 6.19 -10.04 7.74
C LEU A 227 5.76 -8.59 7.62
N ALA A 228 4.46 -8.33 7.37
CA ALA A 228 3.93 -6.98 7.35
C ALA A 228 4.09 -6.26 8.70
N GLN A 229 3.83 -6.94 9.82
CA GLN A 229 4.06 -6.40 11.17
C GLN A 229 5.52 -6.01 11.38
N LYS A 230 6.46 -6.88 11.00
CA LYS A 230 7.90 -6.59 11.05
C LYS A 230 8.25 -5.38 10.18
N GLN A 231 7.67 -5.29 8.99
CA GLN A 231 7.93 -4.18 8.07
C GLN A 231 7.44 -2.84 8.63
N ILE A 232 6.30 -2.80 9.32
CA ILE A 232 5.84 -1.59 10.02
C ILE A 232 6.91 -1.09 11.00
N LEU A 233 7.50 -1.98 11.79
CA LEU A 233 8.54 -1.63 12.78
C LEU A 233 9.84 -1.12 12.14
N LEU A 234 10.10 -1.50 10.89
CA LEU A 234 11.24 -1.00 10.12
C LEU A 234 10.96 0.38 9.53
N LEU A 235 9.72 0.62 9.07
CA LEU A 235 9.31 1.87 8.45
C LEU A 235 9.12 3.03 9.45
N THR A 236 8.79 2.73 10.71
CA THR A 236 8.62 3.76 11.73
C THR A 236 9.07 3.29 13.11
N LYS A 237 9.64 4.22 13.88
CA LYS A 237 9.94 4.03 15.31
C LYS A 237 8.87 4.61 16.23
N GLN A 238 7.86 5.25 15.65
CA GLN A 238 6.77 5.86 16.40
C GLN A 238 5.70 4.80 16.73
N ASN A 239 5.01 4.99 17.84
CA ASN A 239 3.87 4.14 18.17
C ASN A 239 2.75 4.41 17.17
N ILE A 240 2.25 3.36 16.55
CA ILE A 240 1.09 3.42 15.65
C ILE A 240 -0.20 3.23 16.44
N SER A 241 -1.23 3.98 16.07
CA SER A 241 -2.53 3.99 16.74
C SER A 241 -3.58 3.17 15.99
N TYR A 242 -3.30 2.79 14.75
CA TYR A 242 -4.21 1.97 13.94
C TYR A 242 -3.44 1.16 12.89
N ILE A 243 -4.00 0.01 12.53
CA ILE A 243 -3.62 -0.77 11.36
C ILE A 243 -4.90 -1.02 10.56
N VAL A 244 -4.87 -0.69 9.27
CA VAL A 244 -5.92 -1.04 8.32
C VAL A 244 -5.38 -2.14 7.41
N ILE A 245 -6.17 -3.18 7.19
CA ILE A 245 -5.81 -4.27 6.27
C ILE A 245 -6.81 -4.32 5.13
N THR A 246 -6.30 -4.27 3.90
CA THR A 246 -7.07 -4.30 2.66
C THR A 246 -6.56 -5.38 1.72
N GLY A 247 -7.21 -5.56 0.58
CA GLY A 247 -6.81 -6.49 -0.46
C GLY A 247 -7.62 -7.79 -0.47
N GLY A 248 -7.55 -8.53 -1.57
CA GLY A 248 -8.41 -9.68 -1.83
C GLY A 248 -8.28 -10.82 -0.83
N LEU A 249 -7.14 -10.96 -0.14
CA LEU A 249 -6.98 -11.99 0.89
C LEU A 249 -7.83 -11.75 2.15
N THR A 250 -8.32 -10.53 2.36
CA THR A 250 -9.21 -10.20 3.48
C THR A 250 -10.60 -10.86 3.36
N GLU A 251 -10.97 -11.30 2.15
CA GLU A 251 -12.23 -11.97 1.86
C GLU A 251 -12.23 -13.45 2.27
N ILE A 252 -11.08 -14.02 2.60
CA ILE A 252 -11.01 -15.42 3.06
C ILE A 252 -11.78 -15.55 4.37
N ARG A 253 -12.61 -16.59 4.44
CA ARG A 253 -13.46 -16.86 5.61
C ARG A 253 -12.66 -16.81 6.92
N ALA A 254 -13.19 -16.12 7.92
CA ALA A 254 -12.60 -15.95 9.26
C ALA A 254 -11.27 -15.16 9.31
N PHE A 255 -10.91 -14.41 8.26
CA PHE A 255 -9.68 -13.64 8.20
C PHE A 255 -9.49 -12.71 9.40
N LYS A 256 -10.54 -12.03 9.84
CA LYS A 256 -10.51 -11.14 11.02
C LYS A 256 -10.02 -11.85 12.30
N ASN A 257 -10.32 -13.14 12.45
CA ASN A 257 -9.90 -13.92 13.62
C ASN A 257 -8.40 -14.14 13.63
N LEU A 258 -7.81 -14.48 12.47
CA LEU A 258 -6.37 -14.62 12.31
C LEU A 258 -5.64 -13.28 12.54
N VAL A 259 -6.18 -12.19 11.99
CA VAL A 259 -5.64 -10.84 12.20
C VAL A 259 -5.64 -10.48 13.68
N TYR A 260 -6.73 -10.77 14.38
CA TYR A 260 -6.84 -10.54 15.82
C TYR A 260 -5.81 -11.32 16.65
N GLU A 261 -5.51 -12.57 16.25
CA GLU A 261 -4.48 -13.37 16.92
C GLU A 261 -3.06 -12.79 16.75
N ILE A 262 -2.79 -12.14 15.61
CA ILE A 262 -1.45 -11.63 15.29
C ILE A 262 -1.24 -10.20 15.77
N PHE A 263 -2.21 -9.32 15.56
CA PHE A 263 -2.08 -7.89 15.85
C PHE A 263 -2.81 -7.43 17.13
N GLY A 264 -3.75 -8.23 17.66
CA GLY A 264 -4.61 -7.81 18.77
C GLY A 264 -5.80 -6.96 18.33
N LYS A 265 -6.32 -6.10 19.24
CA LYS A 265 -7.62 -5.41 19.06
C LYS A 265 -7.62 -4.17 18.18
N ASP A 266 -6.49 -3.58 17.88
CA ASP A 266 -6.37 -2.25 17.28
C ASP A 266 -6.28 -2.27 15.74
N VAL A 267 -6.89 -3.28 15.11
CA VAL A 267 -6.91 -3.45 13.65
C VAL A 267 -8.32 -3.22 13.10
N ILE A 268 -8.39 -2.42 12.04
CA ILE A 268 -9.63 -2.05 11.33
C ILE A 268 -9.68 -2.81 10.00
#